data_78bb488ae173f91b9b2437dacdb830e0
#
_entry.id   78bb488ae173f91b9b2437dacdb830e0
#
_cell.length_a   1.000
_cell.length_b   1.000
_cell.length_c   1.000
_cell.angle_alpha   90.00
_cell.angle_beta   90.00
_cell.angle_gamma   90.00
#
_symmetry.space_group_name_H-M   'P 1'
#
loop_
_entity.id
_entity.type
_entity.pdbx_description
1 polymer ?
#
loop_
_entity_poly.entity_id
_entity_poly.type
_entity_poly.pdbx_seq_one_letter_code
_entity_poly.pdbx_strand_id
1 'polypeptide(L)'
;RDRLLGLWRPLPERPTRGASLALRSHLPALLKTAPDSVRIAAAQCAIALEIRRAAPLLFELISQTTLAPQVRIEALRSLVALEDSRVREALSIAMADPAESVRREATQWFAKLNPNDAVGKLAVTLNSGSIRDKQAALQALAELKSPIVDRILVSWIDKLKNGSLPAELHLDLLEAAHTRTSPEIQAALA
;
A
#
# COMPACT_ATOMS: atom_id res chain seq x y z
N ARG A 1 -31.33 -17.01 -0.91
CA ARG A 1 -32.66 -16.56 -0.55
C ARG A 1 -33.46 -17.76 -0.03
N ASP A 2 -34.00 -17.65 1.17
CA ASP A 2 -34.93 -18.66 1.67
C ASP A 2 -36.17 -18.64 0.79
N ARG A 3 -36.48 -19.78 0.14
CA ARG A 3 -37.59 -19.87 -0.81
C ARG A 3 -38.98 -19.79 -0.17
N LEU A 4 -39.07 -20.11 1.14
CA LEU A 4 -40.32 -20.08 1.88
C LEU A 4 -40.62 -18.69 2.45
N LEU A 5 -39.60 -18.02 3.01
CA LEU A 5 -39.76 -16.74 3.69
C LEU A 5 -39.32 -15.54 2.87
N GLY A 6 -38.72 -15.75 1.70
CA GLY A 6 -38.19 -14.67 0.86
C GLY A 6 -37.00 -13.90 1.45
N LEU A 7 -36.54 -14.27 2.63
CA LEU A 7 -35.48 -13.59 3.36
C LEU A 7 -34.10 -14.09 2.96
N TRP A 8 -33.11 -13.20 2.97
CA TRP A 8 -31.71 -13.57 2.88
C TRP A 8 -31.26 -14.05 4.26
N ARG A 9 -30.89 -15.32 4.36
CA ARG A 9 -30.18 -15.84 5.53
C ARG A 9 -28.71 -15.94 5.18
N PRO A 10 -27.80 -15.40 5.99
CA PRO A 10 -26.38 -15.66 5.83
C PRO A 10 -26.15 -17.16 5.92
N LEU A 11 -25.41 -17.72 4.96
CA LEU A 11 -24.97 -19.10 5.05
C LEU A 11 -23.98 -19.23 6.21
N PRO A 12 -24.01 -20.34 6.95
CA PRO A 12 -23.00 -20.60 7.97
C PRO A 12 -21.61 -20.60 7.30
N GLU A 13 -20.64 -20.01 7.97
CA GLU A 13 -19.27 -20.01 7.49
C GLU A 13 -18.76 -21.45 7.30
N ARG A 14 -18.25 -21.73 6.11
CA ARG A 14 -17.68 -23.04 5.81
C ARG A 14 -16.29 -23.14 6.44
N PRO A 15 -15.94 -24.25 7.12
CA PRO A 15 -14.60 -24.42 7.65
C PRO A 15 -13.56 -24.39 6.53
N THR A 16 -12.63 -23.44 6.59
CA THR A 16 -11.58 -23.21 5.59
C THR A 16 -10.47 -24.26 5.60
N ARG A 17 -10.40 -25.07 6.67
CA ARG A 17 -9.31 -26.05 6.90
C ARG A 17 -9.10 -27.02 5.74
N GLY A 18 -10.17 -27.57 5.16
CA GLY A 18 -10.07 -28.51 4.03
C GLY A 18 -9.48 -27.83 2.79
N ALA A 19 -9.99 -26.64 2.45
CA ALA A 19 -9.50 -25.85 1.34
C ALA A 19 -8.03 -25.40 1.55
N SER A 20 -7.69 -24.96 2.76
CA SER A 20 -6.32 -24.61 3.11
C SER A 20 -5.35 -25.78 2.95
N LEU A 21 -5.71 -26.98 3.40
CA LEU A 21 -4.87 -28.18 3.26
C LEU A 21 -4.70 -28.57 1.79
N ALA A 22 -5.77 -28.55 1.00
CA ALA A 22 -5.73 -28.88 -0.43
C ALA A 22 -4.85 -27.91 -1.21
N LEU A 23 -4.97 -26.58 -0.93
CA LEU A 23 -4.21 -25.57 -1.65
C LEU A 23 -2.72 -25.55 -1.29
N ARG A 24 -2.36 -25.87 -0.04
CA ARG A 24 -0.96 -25.79 0.45
C ARG A 24 0.06 -26.52 -0.41
N SER A 25 -0.28 -27.70 -0.92
CA SER A 25 0.62 -28.51 -1.75
C SER A 25 0.82 -27.92 -3.16
N HIS A 26 -0.17 -27.19 -3.68
CA HIS A 26 -0.14 -26.61 -5.03
C HIS A 26 0.36 -25.17 -5.05
N LEU A 27 0.29 -24.47 -3.92
CA LEU A 27 0.59 -23.04 -3.83
C LEU A 27 2.01 -22.68 -4.33
N PRO A 28 3.07 -23.46 -4.06
CA PRO A 28 4.41 -23.16 -4.60
C PRO A 28 4.46 -23.16 -6.13
N ALA A 29 3.81 -24.12 -6.77
CA ALA A 29 3.74 -24.18 -8.24
C ALA A 29 2.93 -23.00 -8.79
N LEU A 30 1.77 -22.70 -8.19
CA LEU A 30 0.91 -21.60 -8.61
C LEU A 30 1.61 -20.23 -8.49
N LEU A 31 2.37 -19.99 -7.43
CA LEU A 31 3.10 -18.74 -7.24
C LEU A 31 4.35 -18.62 -8.12
N LYS A 32 5.07 -19.74 -8.39
CA LYS A 32 6.34 -19.69 -9.14
C LYS A 32 6.18 -19.75 -10.65
N THR A 33 5.28 -20.59 -11.16
CA THR A 33 5.27 -20.97 -12.59
C THR A 33 3.98 -20.63 -13.33
N ALA A 34 2.91 -20.30 -12.62
CA ALA A 34 1.64 -20.00 -13.26
C ALA A 34 1.62 -18.60 -13.92
N PRO A 35 0.69 -18.33 -14.84
CA PRO A 35 0.43 -16.98 -15.38
C PRO A 35 0.12 -15.96 -14.28
N ASP A 36 0.38 -14.67 -14.53
CA ASP A 36 0.27 -13.60 -13.54
C ASP A 36 -1.12 -13.51 -12.88
N SER A 37 -2.20 -13.69 -13.65
CA SER A 37 -3.56 -13.71 -13.10
C SER A 37 -3.79 -14.83 -12.08
N VAL A 38 -3.17 -15.99 -12.32
CA VAL A 38 -3.24 -17.14 -11.42
C VAL A 38 -2.36 -16.92 -10.18
N ARG A 39 -1.18 -16.29 -10.34
CA ARG A 39 -0.32 -15.89 -9.21
C ARG A 39 -1.05 -14.95 -8.27
N ILE A 40 -1.72 -13.93 -8.82
CA ILE A 40 -2.54 -12.97 -8.06
C ILE A 40 -3.64 -13.70 -7.28
N ALA A 41 -4.41 -14.55 -7.97
CA ALA A 41 -5.47 -15.32 -7.31
C ALA A 41 -4.92 -16.27 -6.23
N ALA A 42 -3.77 -16.91 -6.47
CA ALA A 42 -3.11 -17.77 -5.48
C ALA A 42 -2.66 -16.99 -4.25
N ALA A 43 -2.12 -15.78 -4.42
CA ALA A 43 -1.75 -14.90 -3.32
C ALA A 43 -2.97 -14.49 -2.49
N GLN A 44 -4.08 -14.12 -3.13
CA GLN A 44 -5.36 -13.79 -2.47
C GLN A 44 -5.94 -14.99 -1.72
N CYS A 45 -5.89 -16.20 -2.31
CA CYS A 45 -6.29 -17.41 -1.62
C CYS A 45 -5.42 -17.71 -0.41
N ALA A 46 -4.13 -17.39 -0.45
CA ALA A 46 -3.25 -17.56 0.70
C ALA A 46 -3.66 -16.68 1.89
N ILE A 47 -4.14 -15.45 1.63
CA ILE A 47 -4.73 -14.57 2.66
C ILE A 47 -6.04 -15.18 3.17
N ALA A 48 -7.00 -15.43 2.26
CA ALA A 48 -8.34 -15.86 2.63
C ALA A 48 -8.36 -17.17 3.44
N LEU A 49 -7.34 -18.03 3.23
CA LEU A 49 -7.19 -19.31 3.89
C LEU A 49 -6.10 -19.31 5.00
N GLU A 50 -5.56 -18.14 5.32
CA GLU A 50 -4.50 -17.93 6.33
C GLU A 50 -3.29 -18.86 6.16
N ILE A 51 -2.84 -19.06 4.91
CA ILE A 51 -1.73 -19.96 4.61
C ILE A 51 -0.38 -19.21 4.81
N ARG A 52 0.02 -19.01 6.06
CA ARG A 52 1.28 -18.31 6.42
C ARG A 52 2.53 -18.92 5.78
N ARG A 53 2.52 -20.22 5.45
CA ARG A 53 3.63 -20.88 4.73
C ARG A 53 3.88 -20.34 3.31
N ALA A 54 2.94 -19.57 2.74
CA ALA A 54 3.13 -18.88 1.48
C ALA A 54 4.09 -17.68 1.59
N ALA A 55 4.27 -17.12 2.76
CA ALA A 55 4.99 -15.88 2.98
C ALA A 55 6.44 -15.86 2.41
N PRO A 56 7.26 -16.92 2.50
CA PRO A 56 8.57 -16.94 1.83
C PRO A 56 8.48 -16.73 0.32
N LEU A 57 7.52 -17.39 -0.33
CA LEU A 57 7.33 -17.28 -1.78
C LEU A 57 6.78 -15.92 -2.19
N LEU A 58 5.83 -15.38 -1.42
CA LEU A 58 5.31 -14.03 -1.62
C LEU A 58 6.43 -12.98 -1.50
N PHE A 59 7.33 -13.14 -0.52
CA PHE A 59 8.49 -12.26 -0.38
C PHE A 59 9.42 -12.36 -1.61
N GLU A 60 9.70 -13.56 -2.13
CA GLU A 60 10.49 -13.75 -3.35
C GLU A 60 9.87 -13.03 -4.55
N LEU A 61 8.53 -13.07 -4.72
CA LEU A 61 7.84 -12.41 -5.83
C LEU A 61 8.01 -10.89 -5.82
N ILE A 62 8.11 -10.26 -4.66
CA ILE A 62 8.26 -8.80 -4.54
C ILE A 62 9.56 -8.32 -5.20
N SER A 63 10.65 -9.07 -5.07
CA SER A 63 11.96 -8.72 -5.63
C SER A 63 12.13 -9.04 -7.12
N GLN A 64 11.21 -9.80 -7.72
CA GLN A 64 11.29 -10.21 -9.13
C GLN A 64 10.75 -9.13 -10.07
N THR A 65 11.58 -8.16 -10.43
CA THR A 65 11.21 -7.01 -11.29
C THR A 65 10.79 -7.39 -12.71
N THR A 66 11.05 -8.63 -13.15
CA THR A 66 10.57 -9.17 -14.43
C THR A 66 9.10 -9.55 -14.43
N LEU A 67 8.48 -9.72 -13.26
CA LEU A 67 7.05 -9.97 -13.13
C LEU A 67 6.24 -8.68 -13.33
N ALA A 68 4.99 -8.83 -13.74
CA ALA A 68 4.09 -7.67 -13.84
C ALA A 68 3.99 -6.94 -12.49
N PRO A 69 3.94 -5.58 -12.48
CA PRO A 69 3.82 -4.81 -11.24
C PRO A 69 2.67 -5.25 -10.34
N GLN A 70 1.55 -5.67 -10.93
CA GLN A 70 0.38 -6.14 -10.18
C GLN A 70 0.64 -7.40 -9.36
N VAL A 71 1.47 -8.33 -9.85
CA VAL A 71 1.88 -9.53 -9.09
C VAL A 71 2.68 -9.13 -7.85
N ARG A 72 3.63 -8.20 -8.00
CA ARG A 72 4.46 -7.70 -6.90
C ARG A 72 3.64 -6.93 -5.86
N ILE A 73 2.68 -6.11 -6.32
CA ILE A 73 1.73 -5.41 -5.45
C ILE A 73 0.91 -6.40 -4.64
N GLU A 74 0.34 -7.41 -5.30
CA GLU A 74 -0.49 -8.40 -4.60
C GLU A 74 0.33 -9.26 -3.63
N ALA A 75 1.56 -9.60 -4.01
CA ALA A 75 2.49 -10.29 -3.12
C ALA A 75 2.80 -9.46 -1.86
N LEU A 76 3.04 -8.15 -2.01
CA LEU A 76 3.26 -7.24 -0.89
C LEU A 76 2.02 -7.15 0.01
N ARG A 77 0.83 -6.95 -0.57
CA ARG A 77 -0.44 -6.92 0.17
C ARG A 77 -0.66 -8.20 0.96
N SER A 78 -0.38 -9.33 0.33
CA SER A 78 -0.54 -10.63 0.95
C SER A 78 0.44 -10.83 2.10
N LEU A 79 1.67 -10.38 1.95
CA LEU A 79 2.67 -10.47 3.01
C LEU A 79 2.29 -9.61 4.22
N VAL A 80 1.78 -8.39 3.97
CA VAL A 80 1.25 -7.51 5.02
C VAL A 80 0.04 -8.15 5.73
N ALA A 81 -0.92 -8.66 4.97
CA ALA A 81 -2.13 -9.28 5.52
C ALA A 81 -1.85 -10.55 6.34
N LEU A 82 -0.80 -11.31 5.99
CA LEU A 82 -0.33 -12.46 6.74
C LEU A 82 0.53 -12.10 7.96
N GLU A 83 0.81 -10.80 8.17
CA GLU A 83 1.62 -10.28 9.28
C GLU A 83 3.02 -10.94 9.37
N ASP A 84 3.66 -11.16 8.22
CA ASP A 84 4.98 -11.80 8.18
C ASP A 84 6.07 -10.87 8.72
N SER A 85 7.03 -11.44 9.42
CA SER A 85 8.15 -10.68 10.02
C SER A 85 9.01 -9.91 9.02
N ARG A 86 9.01 -10.31 7.75
CA ARG A 86 9.77 -9.66 6.65
C ARG A 86 9.03 -8.50 5.99
N VAL A 87 7.84 -8.11 6.46
CA VAL A 87 7.08 -6.99 5.89
C VAL A 87 7.93 -5.71 5.82
N ARG A 88 8.73 -5.40 6.84
CA ARG A 88 9.61 -4.21 6.84
C ARG A 88 10.63 -4.26 5.70
N GLU A 89 11.26 -5.40 5.48
CA GLU A 89 12.23 -5.62 4.40
C GLU A 89 11.55 -5.57 3.03
N ALA A 90 10.40 -6.25 2.90
CA ALA A 90 9.57 -6.23 1.69
C ALA A 90 9.16 -4.81 1.28
N LEU A 91 8.75 -3.98 2.24
CA LEU A 91 8.44 -2.57 2.00
C LEU A 91 9.67 -1.79 1.51
N SER A 92 10.84 -2.04 2.09
CA SER A 92 12.08 -1.38 1.65
C SER A 92 12.43 -1.73 0.20
N ILE A 93 12.29 -3.00 -0.19
CA ILE A 93 12.49 -3.47 -1.58
C ILE A 93 11.47 -2.82 -2.51
N ALA A 94 10.18 -2.86 -2.15
CA ALA A 94 9.10 -2.34 -2.97
C ALA A 94 9.13 -0.81 -3.13
N MET A 95 9.65 -0.06 -2.15
CA MET A 95 9.86 1.39 -2.26
C MET A 95 10.99 1.77 -3.23
N ALA A 96 11.88 0.83 -3.56
CA ALA A 96 12.94 0.99 -4.56
C ALA A 96 12.59 0.34 -5.91
N ASP A 97 11.38 -0.18 -6.09
CA ASP A 97 10.95 -0.88 -7.30
C ASP A 97 10.98 0.06 -8.53
N PRO A 98 11.39 -0.45 -9.72
CA PRO A 98 11.37 0.35 -10.95
C PRO A 98 9.97 0.84 -11.34
N ALA A 99 8.91 0.07 -11.01
CA ALA A 99 7.53 0.44 -11.31
C ALA A 99 6.95 1.40 -10.27
N GLU A 100 6.52 2.59 -10.70
CA GLU A 100 5.91 3.61 -9.82
C GLU A 100 4.69 3.10 -9.03
N SER A 101 3.88 2.23 -9.65
CA SER A 101 2.70 1.65 -8.98
C SER A 101 3.06 0.81 -7.76
N VAL A 102 4.18 0.07 -7.83
CA VAL A 102 4.69 -0.73 -6.70
C VAL A 102 5.23 0.19 -5.61
N ARG A 103 6.03 1.20 -5.98
CA ARG A 103 6.54 2.20 -5.01
C ARG A 103 5.42 2.93 -4.29
N ARG A 104 4.37 3.34 -5.01
CA ARG A 104 3.19 4.00 -4.42
C ARG A 104 2.49 3.12 -3.40
N GLU A 105 2.21 1.85 -3.74
CA GLU A 105 1.61 0.89 -2.81
C GLU A 105 2.48 0.70 -1.55
N ALA A 106 3.79 0.52 -1.76
CA ALA A 106 4.72 0.37 -0.65
C ALA A 106 4.79 1.61 0.25
N THR A 107 4.75 2.81 -0.33
CA THR A 107 4.74 4.09 0.40
C THR A 107 3.53 4.19 1.31
N GLN A 108 2.33 3.84 0.83
CA GLN A 108 1.11 3.85 1.63
C GLN A 108 1.18 2.84 2.79
N TRP A 109 1.61 1.62 2.54
CA TRP A 109 1.78 0.61 3.58
C TRP A 109 2.87 0.99 4.59
N PHE A 110 3.99 1.57 4.11
CA PHE A 110 5.06 2.01 5.00
C PHE A 110 4.58 3.10 5.96
N ALA A 111 3.81 4.07 5.48
CA ALA A 111 3.23 5.12 6.31
C ALA A 111 2.27 4.55 7.37
N LYS A 112 1.43 3.60 7.00
CA LYS A 112 0.47 2.96 7.93
C LYS A 112 1.16 2.13 9.02
N LEU A 113 2.18 1.36 8.66
CA LEU A 113 2.83 0.43 9.57
C LEU A 113 3.97 1.06 10.38
N ASN A 114 4.58 2.15 9.89
CA ASN A 114 5.74 2.80 10.49
C ASN A 114 5.56 4.33 10.54
N PRO A 115 4.51 4.85 11.18
CA PRO A 115 4.17 6.28 11.11
C PRO A 115 5.30 7.19 11.63
N ASN A 116 6.08 6.76 12.62
CA ASN A 116 7.18 7.55 13.18
C ASN A 116 8.36 7.70 12.20
N ASP A 117 8.68 6.63 11.45
CA ASP A 117 9.79 6.63 10.50
C ASP A 117 9.36 7.20 9.13
N ALA A 118 8.04 7.21 8.86
CA ALA A 118 7.51 7.56 7.56
C ALA A 118 7.74 9.03 7.21
N VAL A 119 7.58 9.94 8.16
CA VAL A 119 7.65 11.40 7.89
C VAL A 119 8.98 11.78 7.24
N GLY A 120 10.10 11.27 7.76
CA GLY A 120 11.43 11.56 7.21
C GLY A 120 11.61 11.01 5.77
N LYS A 121 11.20 9.77 5.54
CA LYS A 121 11.26 9.15 4.19
C LYS A 121 10.35 9.84 3.19
N LEU A 122 9.13 10.18 3.59
CA LEU A 122 8.18 10.89 2.74
C LEU A 122 8.66 12.30 2.39
N ALA A 123 9.30 13.01 3.33
CA ALA A 123 9.94 14.30 3.07
C ALA A 123 11.05 14.19 2.01
N VAL A 124 11.85 13.13 2.05
CA VAL A 124 12.87 12.86 1.01
C VAL A 124 12.21 12.60 -0.33
N THR A 125 11.15 11.77 -0.37
CA THR A 125 10.39 11.47 -1.59
C THR A 125 9.77 12.73 -2.19
N LEU A 126 9.22 13.62 -1.38
CA LEU A 126 8.69 14.92 -1.84
C LEU A 126 9.76 15.77 -2.55
N ASN A 127 11.00 15.75 -2.08
CA ASN A 127 12.06 16.56 -2.68
C ASN A 127 12.62 15.94 -3.97
N SER A 128 12.84 14.62 -4.01
CA SER A 128 13.62 13.96 -5.06
C SER A 128 12.85 12.94 -5.91
N GLY A 129 11.61 12.58 -5.54
CA GLY A 129 10.80 11.59 -6.25
C GLY A 129 10.23 12.09 -7.59
N SER A 130 9.71 11.18 -8.42
CA SER A 130 8.89 11.52 -9.57
C SER A 130 7.60 12.25 -9.15
N ILE A 131 6.89 12.87 -10.08
CA ILE A 131 5.58 13.52 -9.78
C ILE A 131 4.64 12.53 -9.08
N ARG A 132 4.54 11.30 -9.58
CA ARG A 132 3.67 10.27 -8.99
C ARG A 132 4.13 9.81 -7.61
N ASP A 133 5.45 9.72 -7.38
CA ASP A 133 5.99 9.41 -6.05
C ASP A 133 5.68 10.54 -5.06
N LYS A 134 5.77 11.80 -5.50
CA LYS A 134 5.41 12.99 -4.70
C LYS A 134 3.92 13.03 -4.36
N GLN A 135 3.04 12.72 -5.32
CA GLN A 135 1.60 12.59 -5.09
C GLN A 135 1.31 11.52 -4.03
N ALA A 136 1.92 10.32 -4.17
CA ALA A 136 1.78 9.25 -3.18
C ALA A 136 2.30 9.67 -1.79
N ALA A 137 3.39 10.43 -1.74
CA ALA A 137 3.93 10.93 -0.48
C ALA A 137 3.02 11.96 0.19
N LEU A 138 2.39 12.87 -0.58
CA LEU A 138 1.39 13.84 -0.07
C LEU A 138 0.18 13.11 0.50
N GLN A 139 -0.37 12.13 -0.23
CA GLN A 139 -1.48 11.30 0.26
C GLN A 139 -1.14 10.57 1.55
N ALA A 140 0.06 9.97 1.62
CA ALA A 140 0.50 9.28 2.82
C ALA A 140 0.73 10.24 4.01
N LEU A 141 1.28 11.44 3.77
CA LEU A 141 1.45 12.47 4.80
C LEU A 141 0.12 12.97 5.34
N ALA A 142 -0.92 13.07 4.51
CA ALA A 142 -2.25 13.48 4.94
C ALA A 142 -2.83 12.60 6.05
N GLU A 143 -2.52 11.30 6.04
CA GLU A 143 -2.98 10.33 7.03
C GLU A 143 -2.17 10.38 8.36
N LEU A 144 -0.96 10.98 8.36
CA LEU A 144 -0.06 11.00 9.52
C LEU A 144 -0.34 12.20 10.43
N LYS A 145 -0.69 11.92 11.69
CA LYS A 145 -0.94 12.96 12.71
C LYS A 145 0.38 13.36 13.39
N SER A 146 1.10 14.31 12.79
CA SER A 146 2.38 14.80 13.33
C SER A 146 2.55 16.29 13.04
N PRO A 147 3.00 17.11 14.01
CA PRO A 147 3.31 18.53 13.80
C PRO A 147 4.44 18.75 12.78
N ILE A 148 5.30 17.76 12.57
CA ILE A 148 6.34 17.82 11.54
C ILE A 148 5.72 17.81 10.15
N VAL A 149 4.66 17.03 9.96
CA VAL A 149 3.90 17.01 8.69
C VAL A 149 3.30 18.38 8.40
N ASP A 150 2.72 19.05 9.40
CA ASP A 150 2.14 20.39 9.23
C ASP A 150 3.18 21.38 8.72
N ARG A 151 4.38 21.39 9.30
CA ARG A 151 5.50 22.24 8.84
C ARG A 151 5.95 21.90 7.41
N ILE A 152 5.97 20.61 7.04
CA ILE A 152 6.28 20.21 5.67
C ILE A 152 5.23 20.75 4.72
N LEU A 153 3.94 20.56 5.02
CA LEU A 153 2.84 21.04 4.18
C LEU A 153 2.85 22.57 4.04
N VAL A 154 3.08 23.33 5.12
CA VAL A 154 3.22 24.80 5.07
C VAL A 154 4.32 25.20 4.10
N SER A 155 5.51 24.57 4.19
CA SER A 155 6.62 24.89 3.28
C SER A 155 6.28 24.58 1.81
N TRP A 156 5.41 23.62 1.55
CA TRP A 156 4.96 23.26 0.19
C TRP A 156 3.82 24.17 -0.27
N ILE A 157 2.95 24.65 0.61
CA ILE A 157 1.96 25.71 0.32
C ILE A 157 2.69 27.00 -0.08
N ASP A 158 3.80 27.34 0.56
CA ASP A 158 4.61 28.49 0.18
C ASP A 158 5.17 28.33 -1.26
N LYS A 159 5.59 27.12 -1.65
CA LYS A 159 5.99 26.82 -3.03
C LYS A 159 4.82 26.96 -4.01
N LEU A 160 3.61 26.60 -3.60
CA LEU A 160 2.41 26.81 -4.40
C LEU A 160 2.15 28.30 -4.60
N LYS A 161 2.17 29.10 -3.53
CA LYS A 161 1.90 30.55 -3.54
C LYS A 161 2.91 31.31 -4.40
N ASN A 162 4.17 30.91 -4.39
CA ASN A 162 5.22 31.56 -5.19
C ASN A 162 5.40 30.99 -6.62
N GLY A 163 4.51 30.05 -7.02
CA GLY A 163 4.49 29.48 -8.37
C GLY A 163 5.64 28.52 -8.68
N SER A 164 6.38 28.03 -7.68
CA SER A 164 7.49 27.08 -7.88
C SER A 164 7.08 25.62 -7.79
N LEU A 165 5.80 25.34 -7.48
CA LEU A 165 5.26 23.99 -7.40
C LEU A 165 4.73 23.53 -8.75
N PRO A 166 5.08 22.33 -9.26
CA PRO A 166 4.46 21.74 -10.44
C PRO A 166 2.95 21.62 -10.33
N ALA A 167 2.22 21.98 -11.39
CA ALA A 167 0.75 22.02 -11.39
C ALA A 167 0.10 20.69 -11.04
N GLU A 168 0.76 19.57 -11.41
CA GLU A 168 0.32 18.20 -11.15
C GLU A 168 0.25 17.85 -9.65
N LEU A 169 0.89 18.65 -8.78
CA LEU A 169 0.92 18.45 -7.34
C LEU A 169 -0.04 19.38 -6.57
N HIS A 170 -0.65 20.35 -7.25
CA HIS A 170 -1.49 21.37 -6.60
C HIS A 170 -2.66 20.74 -5.86
N LEU A 171 -3.40 19.85 -6.52
CA LEU A 171 -4.57 19.19 -5.93
C LEU A 171 -4.19 18.33 -4.74
N ASP A 172 -3.21 17.44 -4.91
CA ASP A 172 -2.78 16.53 -3.84
C ASP A 172 -2.28 17.27 -2.60
N LEU A 173 -1.57 18.41 -2.80
CA LEU A 173 -1.12 19.25 -1.71
C LEU A 173 -2.30 19.91 -0.98
N LEU A 174 -3.26 20.47 -1.71
CA LEU A 174 -4.43 21.11 -1.12
C LEU A 174 -5.31 20.09 -0.39
N GLU A 175 -5.52 18.91 -0.96
CA GLU A 175 -6.24 17.81 -0.30
C GLU A 175 -5.54 17.40 0.99
N ALA A 176 -4.21 17.19 0.97
CA ALA A 176 -3.45 16.88 2.15
C ALA A 176 -3.55 17.97 3.23
N ALA A 177 -3.48 19.23 2.83
CA ALA A 177 -3.60 20.38 3.76
C ALA A 177 -5.01 20.50 4.35
N HIS A 178 -6.06 20.27 3.57
CA HIS A 178 -7.46 20.33 4.06
C HIS A 178 -7.81 19.22 5.07
N THR A 179 -7.08 18.13 5.13
CA THR A 179 -7.26 17.12 6.19
C THR A 179 -6.74 17.59 7.55
N ARG A 180 -6.04 18.73 7.59
CA ARG A 180 -5.36 19.27 8.79
C ARG A 180 -6.14 20.42 9.41
N THR A 181 -6.17 20.42 10.73
CA THR A 181 -6.86 21.46 11.52
C THR A 181 -5.89 22.38 12.25
N SER A 182 -4.58 22.29 12.00
CA SER A 182 -3.59 23.11 12.67
C SER A 182 -3.73 24.59 12.25
N PRO A 183 -3.59 25.54 13.20
CA PRO A 183 -3.68 26.97 12.89
C PRO A 183 -2.66 27.42 11.84
N GLU A 184 -1.47 26.80 11.81
CA GLU A 184 -0.39 27.10 10.86
C GLU A 184 -0.81 26.78 9.43
N ILE A 185 -1.44 25.61 9.21
CA ILE A 185 -1.97 25.22 7.89
C ILE A 185 -3.13 26.14 7.48
N GLN A 186 -4.05 26.45 8.41
CA GLN A 186 -5.19 27.34 8.11
C GLN A 186 -4.71 28.75 7.72
N ALA A 187 -3.70 29.27 8.42
CA ALA A 187 -3.08 30.55 8.07
C ALA A 187 -2.33 30.49 6.73
N ALA A 188 -1.72 29.35 6.41
CA ALA A 188 -1.04 29.17 5.15
C ALA A 188 -2.02 29.01 3.96
N LEU A 189 -3.24 28.53 4.18
CA LEU A 189 -4.26 28.39 3.11
C LEU A 189 -5.05 29.70 2.86
N ALA A 190 -5.05 30.62 3.81
CA ALA A 190 -5.66 31.95 3.67
C ALA A 190 -4.81 32.87 2.78
#